data_6b067a6ef419c8b7d1a65a0ae971853f
#
_entry.id   6b067a6ef419c8b7d1a65a0ae971853f
#
_cell.length_a   1.000
_cell.length_b   1.000
_cell.length_c   1.000
_cell.angle_alpha   90.00
_cell.angle_beta   90.00
_cell.angle_gamma   90.00
#
_symmetry.space_group_name_H-M   'P 1'
#
loop_
_entity.id
_entity.type
_entity.pdbx_description
1 polymer ?
#
loop_
_entity_poly.entity_id
_entity_poly.type
_entity_poly.pdbx_seq_one_letter_code
_entity_poly.pdbx_strand_id
1 'polypeptide(L)'
;MKKRIMLIASTLVVTAFALTKLHTVTAYAVEGWMSEDGEWSYLDENDEPLQNTWRQSRDSWFYLGDQGIMLRNCFIEQENSLYYVFDDGARAENTWVLVEEGDEKGHGGRMVLFWRQR
;
A
#
# COMPACT_ATOMS: atom_id res chain seq x y z
N MET A 1 -35.30 36.78 -17.31
CA MET A 1 -33.85 37.03 -17.29
C MET A 1 -33.15 36.49 -16.04
N LYS A 2 -33.69 36.71 -14.86
CA LYS A 2 -33.05 36.24 -13.61
C LYS A 2 -32.93 34.74 -13.49
N LYS A 3 -33.87 33.96 -14.04
CA LYS A 3 -33.84 32.48 -14.02
C LYS A 3 -32.73 31.89 -14.87
N ARG A 4 -32.30 32.53 -15.94
CA ARG A 4 -31.24 32.07 -16.82
C ARG A 4 -29.86 32.19 -16.17
N ILE A 5 -29.66 33.23 -15.37
CA ILE A 5 -28.38 33.46 -14.65
C ILE A 5 -28.18 32.40 -13.56
N MET A 6 -29.24 32.01 -12.86
CA MET A 6 -29.18 30.99 -11.82
C MET A 6 -28.89 29.62 -12.38
N LEU A 7 -29.42 29.25 -13.55
CA LEU A 7 -29.15 28.02 -14.24
C LEU A 7 -27.68 27.90 -14.68
N ILE A 8 -27.10 29.00 -15.16
CA ILE A 8 -25.68 29.04 -15.56
C ILE A 8 -24.77 28.84 -14.37
N ALA A 9 -25.07 29.49 -13.23
CA ALA A 9 -24.28 29.31 -12.02
C ALA A 9 -24.32 27.88 -11.49
N SER A 10 -25.50 27.25 -11.53
CA SER A 10 -25.65 25.83 -11.13
C SER A 10 -24.85 24.89 -12.03
N THR A 11 -24.88 25.14 -13.33
CA THR A 11 -24.13 24.32 -14.29
C THR A 11 -22.62 24.45 -14.12
N LEU A 12 -22.13 25.65 -13.83
CA LEU A 12 -20.71 25.90 -13.57
C LEU A 12 -20.19 25.17 -12.34
N VAL A 13 -20.97 25.14 -11.25
CA VAL A 13 -20.60 24.41 -10.03
C VAL A 13 -20.52 22.91 -10.27
N VAL A 14 -21.46 22.34 -11.01
CA VAL A 14 -21.44 20.92 -11.36
C VAL A 14 -20.24 20.58 -12.26
N THR A 15 -19.93 21.44 -13.21
CA THR A 15 -18.79 21.23 -14.12
C THR A 15 -17.45 21.30 -13.38
N ALA A 16 -17.31 22.25 -12.44
CA ALA A 16 -16.10 22.35 -11.63
C ALA A 16 -15.89 21.11 -10.74
N PHE A 17 -16.95 20.56 -10.19
CA PHE A 17 -16.89 19.35 -9.36
C PHE A 17 -16.55 18.10 -10.20
N ALA A 18 -17.08 17.98 -11.40
CA ALA A 18 -16.75 16.90 -12.33
C ALA A 18 -15.29 16.97 -12.79
N LEU A 19 -14.78 18.16 -13.04
CA LEU A 19 -13.38 18.37 -13.40
C LEU A 19 -12.40 17.99 -12.28
N THR A 20 -12.77 18.24 -11.03
CA THR A 20 -11.94 17.86 -9.88
C THR A 20 -11.84 16.34 -9.75
N LYS A 21 -12.90 15.62 -10.01
CA LYS A 21 -12.90 14.16 -10.01
C LYS A 21 -12.08 13.58 -11.16
N LEU A 22 -12.17 14.16 -12.34
CA LEU A 22 -11.38 13.75 -13.50
C LEU A 22 -9.88 13.96 -13.29
N HIS A 23 -9.49 15.01 -12.60
CA HIS A 23 -8.09 15.26 -12.27
C HIS A 23 -7.50 14.20 -11.32
N THR A 24 -8.28 13.76 -10.35
CA THR A 24 -7.87 12.70 -9.44
C THR A 24 -7.71 11.36 -10.16
N VAL A 25 -8.61 11.04 -11.07
CA VAL A 25 -8.56 9.79 -11.84
C VAL A 25 -7.38 9.78 -12.81
N THR A 26 -7.07 10.90 -13.44
CA THR A 26 -5.94 10.98 -14.39
C THR A 26 -4.57 10.87 -13.72
N ALA A 27 -4.46 11.25 -12.46
CA ALA A 27 -3.20 11.13 -11.72
C ALA A 27 -2.88 9.68 -11.32
N TYR A 28 -3.86 8.79 -11.30
CA TYR A 28 -3.74 7.40 -10.83
C TYR A 28 -3.87 6.35 -11.92
N ALA A 29 -4.03 6.75 -13.17
CA ALA A 29 -4.13 5.83 -14.31
C ALA A 29 -2.79 5.19 -14.68
N VAL A 30 -1.82 5.21 -13.79
CA VAL A 30 -0.54 4.53 -13.95
C VAL A 30 -0.57 3.30 -13.07
N GLU A 31 -0.65 2.14 -13.69
CA GLU A 31 -0.40 0.86 -13.03
C GLU A 31 0.85 0.97 -12.17
N GLY A 32 0.75 0.62 -10.92
CA GLY A 32 1.91 0.60 -10.06
C GLY A 32 1.68 1.15 -8.65
N TRP A 33 2.76 1.57 -8.06
CA TRP A 33 2.79 2.03 -6.68
C TRP A 33 2.13 3.39 -6.51
N MET A 34 1.25 3.47 -5.52
CA MET A 34 0.58 4.69 -5.09
C MET A 34 0.76 4.89 -3.58
N SER A 35 0.96 6.13 -3.18
CA SER A 35 1.01 6.49 -1.76
C SER A 35 -0.08 7.51 -1.44
N GLU A 36 -0.84 7.23 -0.40
CA GLU A 36 -1.85 8.11 0.16
C GLU A 36 -1.76 8.09 1.68
N ASP A 37 -1.70 9.26 2.30
CA ASP A 37 -1.58 9.45 3.75
C ASP A 37 -0.45 8.62 4.42
N GLY A 38 0.66 8.42 3.69
CA GLY A 38 1.79 7.63 4.17
C GLY A 38 1.64 6.12 4.02
N GLU A 39 0.50 5.65 3.56
CA GLU A 39 0.26 4.25 3.23
C GLU A 39 0.55 3.99 1.75
N TRP A 40 1.09 2.81 1.46
CA TRP A 40 1.42 2.38 0.11
C TRP A 40 0.49 1.28 -0.36
N SER A 41 0.04 1.37 -1.59
CA SER A 41 -0.70 0.33 -2.29
C SER A 41 -0.14 0.13 -3.70
N TYR A 42 -0.52 -0.97 -4.33
CA TYR A 42 -0.19 -1.23 -5.72
C TYR A 42 -1.46 -1.43 -6.51
N LEU A 43 -1.68 -0.59 -7.51
CA LEU A 43 -2.87 -0.64 -8.36
C LEU A 43 -2.61 -1.53 -9.57
N ASP A 44 -3.59 -2.31 -9.94
CA ASP A 44 -3.60 -3.08 -11.16
C ASP A 44 -4.05 -2.24 -12.37
N GLU A 45 -4.18 -2.86 -13.53
CA GLU A 45 -4.63 -2.23 -14.76
C GLU A 45 -6.06 -1.65 -14.71
N ASN A 46 -6.85 -2.04 -13.72
CA ASN A 46 -8.22 -1.57 -13.50
C ASN A 46 -8.33 -0.53 -12.38
N ASP A 47 -7.20 0.00 -11.91
CA ASP A 47 -7.11 0.91 -10.76
C ASP A 47 -7.59 0.27 -9.44
N GLU A 48 -7.55 -1.06 -9.35
CA GLU A 48 -7.92 -1.78 -8.13
C GLU A 48 -6.66 -2.13 -7.31
N PRO A 49 -6.68 -1.92 -6.00
CA PRO A 49 -5.56 -2.30 -5.15
C PRO A 49 -5.39 -3.82 -5.10
N LEU A 50 -4.17 -4.27 -5.32
CA LEU A 50 -3.83 -5.68 -5.12
C LEU A 50 -3.88 -6.05 -3.65
N GLN A 51 -4.36 -7.26 -3.36
CA GLN A 51 -4.54 -7.78 -2.01
C GLN A 51 -3.86 -9.14 -1.85
N ASN A 52 -3.32 -9.38 -0.66
CA ASN A 52 -2.75 -10.67 -0.27
C ASN A 52 -1.73 -11.23 -1.26
N THR A 53 -0.83 -10.38 -1.72
CA THR A 53 0.17 -10.75 -2.73
C THR A 53 1.47 -9.97 -2.57
N TRP A 54 2.55 -10.54 -3.08
CA TRP A 54 3.84 -9.89 -3.17
C TRP A 54 3.99 -9.10 -4.46
N ARG A 55 4.70 -7.98 -4.37
CA ARG A 55 5.16 -7.21 -5.52
C ARG A 55 6.62 -6.83 -5.35
N GLN A 56 7.37 -7.01 -6.42
CA GLN A 56 8.77 -6.59 -6.47
C GLN A 56 8.87 -5.16 -6.97
N SER A 57 9.71 -4.38 -6.29
CA SER A 57 10.12 -3.06 -6.75
C SER A 57 11.63 -2.95 -6.59
N ARG A 58 12.33 -2.69 -7.68
CA ARG A 58 13.80 -2.76 -7.70
C ARG A 58 14.30 -4.13 -7.21
N ASP A 59 15.09 -4.17 -6.17
CA ASP A 59 15.68 -5.40 -5.63
C ASP A 59 14.95 -5.94 -4.39
N SER A 60 13.81 -5.36 -4.04
CA SER A 60 13.07 -5.70 -2.83
C SER A 60 11.66 -6.19 -3.14
N TRP A 61 11.15 -7.06 -2.26
CA TRP A 61 9.79 -7.55 -2.30
C TRP A 61 8.97 -6.89 -1.19
N PHE A 62 7.73 -6.55 -1.53
CA PHE A 62 6.77 -5.91 -0.66
C PHE A 62 5.46 -6.69 -0.68
N TYR A 63 4.79 -6.76 0.46
CA TYR A 63 3.54 -7.49 0.60
C TYR A 63 2.36 -6.53 0.77
N LEU A 64 1.35 -6.70 -0.08
CA LEU A 64 0.07 -6.01 0.04
C LEU A 64 -0.87 -6.90 0.85
N GLY A 65 -1.37 -6.37 1.97
CA GLY A 65 -2.25 -7.11 2.88
C GLY A 65 -3.69 -7.24 2.36
N ASP A 66 -4.57 -7.68 3.23
CA ASP A 66 -5.97 -7.92 2.92
C ASP A 66 -6.78 -6.64 2.62
N GLN A 67 -6.28 -5.49 3.03
CA GLN A 67 -6.86 -4.17 2.72
C GLN A 67 -6.19 -3.47 1.53
N GLY A 68 -5.29 -4.15 0.83
CA GLY A 68 -4.54 -3.58 -0.28
C GLY A 68 -3.44 -2.60 0.13
N ILE A 69 -3.09 -2.57 1.41
CA ILE A 69 -2.07 -1.69 1.97
C ILE A 69 -0.79 -2.49 2.23
N MET A 70 0.36 -1.90 1.91
CA MET A 70 1.66 -2.50 2.16
C MET A 70 1.91 -2.71 3.65
N LEU A 71 2.25 -3.94 4.04
CA LEU A 71 2.56 -4.29 5.41
C LEU A 71 3.99 -3.90 5.78
N ARG A 72 4.19 -3.56 7.05
CA ARG A 72 5.46 -3.14 7.64
C ARG A 72 5.62 -3.72 9.03
N ASN A 73 6.87 -3.95 9.43
CA ASN A 73 7.25 -4.37 10.79
C ASN A 73 6.44 -5.55 11.30
N CYS A 74 6.22 -6.56 10.46
CA CYS A 74 5.43 -7.72 10.85
C CYS A 74 5.89 -8.99 10.16
N PHE A 75 5.46 -10.11 10.71
CA PHE A 75 5.57 -11.41 10.07
C PHE A 75 4.42 -11.63 9.09
N ILE A 76 4.73 -12.32 8.01
CA ILE A 76 3.77 -12.77 7.02
C ILE A 76 3.92 -14.26 6.86
N GLU A 77 2.87 -15.00 7.13
CA GLU A 77 2.81 -16.45 6.91
C GLU A 77 2.05 -16.72 5.61
N GLN A 78 2.70 -17.40 4.69
CA GLN A 78 2.12 -17.76 3.41
C GLN A 78 2.68 -19.12 2.93
N GLU A 79 1.79 -20.02 2.54
CA GLU A 79 2.15 -21.33 1.97
C GLU A 79 3.20 -22.11 2.81
N ASN A 80 3.02 -22.16 4.12
CA ASN A 80 3.92 -22.76 5.10
C ASN A 80 5.31 -22.13 5.20
N SER A 81 5.48 -20.92 4.68
CA SER A 81 6.68 -20.11 4.81
C SER A 81 6.43 -18.89 5.65
N LEU A 82 7.42 -18.53 6.45
CA LEU A 82 7.40 -17.34 7.29
C LEU A 82 8.31 -16.28 6.70
N TYR A 83 7.77 -15.09 6.50
CA TYR A 83 8.49 -13.92 6.02
C TYR A 83 8.44 -12.80 7.05
N TYR A 84 9.39 -11.89 6.98
CA TYR A 84 9.37 -10.66 7.74
C TYR A 84 9.55 -9.46 6.81
N VAL A 85 8.82 -8.37 7.07
CA VAL A 85 8.97 -7.09 6.38
C VAL A 85 9.38 -6.01 7.35
N PHE A 86 10.36 -5.20 6.94
CA PHE A 86 10.90 -4.10 7.75
C PHE A 86 9.96 -2.89 7.81
N ASP A 87 10.40 -1.83 8.45
CA ASP A 87 9.66 -0.57 8.60
C ASP A 87 9.42 0.17 7.26
N ASP A 88 10.25 -0.09 6.26
CA ASP A 88 10.07 0.39 4.88
C ASP A 88 9.20 -0.56 4.02
N GLY A 89 8.75 -1.67 4.59
CA GLY A 89 7.99 -2.71 3.90
C GLY A 89 8.83 -3.74 3.16
N ALA A 90 10.13 -3.57 3.05
CA ALA A 90 10.99 -4.50 2.33
C ALA A 90 11.09 -5.86 3.05
N ARG A 91 10.99 -6.94 2.28
CA ARG A 91 11.13 -8.30 2.82
C ARG A 91 12.57 -8.57 3.26
N ALA A 92 12.72 -9.12 4.45
CA ALA A 92 14.00 -9.61 4.93
C ALA A 92 14.48 -10.81 4.11
N GLU A 93 15.68 -10.72 3.55
CA GLU A 93 16.32 -11.77 2.77
C GLU A 93 17.77 -11.91 3.16
N ASN A 94 18.25 -13.14 3.38
CA ASN A 94 19.64 -13.44 3.72
C ASN A 94 20.18 -12.58 4.87
N THR A 95 19.35 -12.32 5.87
CA THR A 95 19.70 -11.45 7.01
C THR A 95 19.10 -11.94 8.31
N TRP A 96 19.69 -11.52 9.40
CA TRP A 96 19.16 -11.72 10.73
C TRP A 96 18.24 -10.58 11.11
N VAL A 97 17.09 -10.90 11.66
CA VAL A 97 16.13 -9.94 12.21
C VAL A 97 15.99 -10.19 13.69
N LEU A 98 16.20 -9.14 14.48
CA LEU A 98 15.88 -9.17 15.90
C LEU A 98 14.39 -8.95 16.07
N VAL A 99 13.70 -9.97 16.54
CA VAL A 99 12.28 -9.89 16.84
C VAL A 99 12.13 -9.74 18.34
N GLU A 100 11.59 -8.63 18.75
CA GLU A 100 11.18 -8.44 20.14
C GLU A 100 9.84 -9.15 20.32
N GLU A 101 9.86 -10.35 20.85
CA GLU A 101 8.64 -10.96 21.38
C GLU A 101 8.28 -10.20 22.64
N GLY A 102 7.22 -9.40 22.57
CA GLY A 102 6.67 -8.71 23.72
C GLY A 102 6.10 -9.72 24.70
N ASP A 103 6.92 -10.21 25.62
CA ASP A 103 6.41 -10.78 26.84
C ASP A 103 6.14 -9.64 27.83
N GLU A 104 5.20 -9.83 28.74
CA GLU A 104 4.85 -8.87 29.79
C GLU A 104 6.05 -8.50 30.71
N LYS A 105 7.20 -9.07 30.49
CA LYS A 105 8.41 -8.89 31.31
C LYS A 105 9.60 -8.26 30.58
N GLY A 106 9.46 -7.94 29.28
CA GLY A 106 10.45 -7.16 28.54
C GLY A 106 11.82 -7.82 28.38
N HIS A 107 11.89 -9.14 28.42
CA HIS A 107 13.14 -9.87 28.29
C HIS A 107 13.15 -10.75 27.05
N GLY A 108 14.06 -10.49 26.16
CA GLY A 108 14.51 -11.43 25.15
C GLY A 108 14.01 -11.20 23.74
N GLY A 109 14.69 -10.32 22.99
CA GLY A 109 14.62 -10.37 21.55
C GLY A 109 15.21 -11.69 21.03
N ARG A 110 14.54 -12.29 20.05
CA ARG A 110 15.03 -13.48 19.35
C ARG A 110 15.55 -13.12 17.98
N MET A 111 16.76 -13.55 17.64
CA MET A 111 17.30 -13.41 16.30
C MET A 111 16.75 -14.51 15.40
N VAL A 112 16.15 -14.12 14.28
CA VAL A 112 15.64 -15.02 13.26
C VAL A 112 16.36 -14.75 11.94
N LEU A 113 16.92 -15.80 11.35
CA LEU A 113 17.58 -15.72 10.06
C LEU A 113 16.58 -15.99 8.93
N PHE A 114 16.48 -15.05 8.00
CA PHE A 114 15.70 -15.20 6.79
C PHE A 114 16.60 -15.49 5.59
N TRP A 115 16.36 -16.64 4.95
CA TRP A 115 17.04 -17.03 3.72
C TRP A 115 16.24 -16.60 2.49
N ARG A 116 16.95 -16.30 1.42
CA ARG A 116 16.29 -16.09 0.13
C ARG A 116 15.60 -17.39 -0.27
N GLN A 117 14.29 -17.35 -0.33
CA GLN A 117 13.51 -18.43 -0.91
C GLN A 117 13.49 -18.25 -2.44
N ARG A 118 13.84 -19.30 -3.12
CA ARG A 118 13.86 -19.32 -4.60
C ARG A 118 12.50 -19.71 -5.15
#